data_aaf1fa08e3a647eff12afd7235896fb1
#
_entry.id   aaf1fa08e3a647eff12afd7235896fb1
#
_cell.length_a   1.000
_cell.length_b   1.000
_cell.length_c   1.000
_cell.angle_alpha   90.00
_cell.angle_beta   90.00
_cell.angle_gamma   90.00
#
_symmetry.space_group_name_H-M   'P 1'
#
loop_
_entity.id
_entity.type
_entity.pdbx_description
1 polymer ?
#
loop_
_entity_poly.entity_id
_entity_poly.type
_entity_poly.pdbx_seq_one_letter_code
_entity_poly.pdbx_strand_id
1 'polypeptide(L)'
;ATILQDETTGQYYIWAYYVVADKSPSFSHQFTEAEIMKGKEGTISVTANNAASYQWQMKVRRSTGRYVWRNISDNSSTSNKFSFKGTKTNALSIRPNTDFDETHFRCAVTGENGDVIYSVSVKVTQKVKARIILDLRTGGLPDDTITIKFDKYTPDGVYNGSYTHETVNSNAKPLYVYYETVPGKYVITVSKPQCVTRVYEANVVKKDVNLVVKITVPYDVNMDGVINVVDATLVQKYIVGLEEFDDYTFKIADTNGDGTISVIDATNIQKKIVNLL
;
A
#
# COMPACT_ATOMS: atom_id res chain seq x y z
N ALA A 1 -7.46 59.74 -0.62
CA ALA A 1 -7.73 60.98 0.13
C ALA A 1 -8.89 61.70 -0.55
N THR A 2 -9.87 62.09 0.20
CA THR A 2 -11.01 62.89 -0.29
C THR A 2 -10.79 64.30 0.21
N ILE A 3 -10.86 65.29 -0.69
CA ILE A 3 -10.80 66.72 -0.33
C ILE A 3 -12.24 67.17 -0.21
N LEU A 4 -12.58 67.68 0.96
CA LEU A 4 -13.87 68.35 1.22
C LEU A 4 -13.66 69.75 1.53
N GLN A 5 -14.43 70.65 0.94
CA GLN A 5 -14.47 72.09 1.27
C GLN A 5 -15.62 72.34 2.26
N ASP A 6 -15.32 73.01 3.34
CA ASP A 6 -16.35 73.49 4.23
C ASP A 6 -17.04 74.68 3.57
N GLU A 7 -18.30 74.55 3.27
CA GLU A 7 -19.08 75.58 2.53
C GLU A 7 -19.29 76.84 3.31
N THR A 8 -19.10 76.82 4.64
CA THR A 8 -19.31 77.94 5.51
C THR A 8 -18.03 78.77 5.68
N THR A 9 -16.89 78.10 5.75
CA THR A 9 -15.58 78.80 6.01
C THR A 9 -14.69 78.85 4.78
N GLY A 10 -15.01 78.12 3.71
CA GLY A 10 -14.20 78.00 2.50
C GLY A 10 -12.90 77.17 2.69
N GLN A 11 -12.68 76.59 3.87
CA GLN A 11 -11.49 75.85 4.16
C GLN A 11 -11.58 74.43 3.55
N TYR A 12 -10.44 73.86 3.12
CA TYR A 12 -10.33 72.54 2.59
C TYR A 12 -9.79 71.59 3.66
N TYR A 13 -10.45 70.41 3.82
CA TYR A 13 -10.03 69.38 4.72
C TYR A 13 -9.63 68.16 3.87
N ILE A 14 -8.45 67.60 4.16
CA ILE A 14 -7.98 66.35 3.55
C ILE A 14 -8.24 65.22 4.53
N TRP A 15 -9.15 64.32 4.18
CA TRP A 15 -9.34 63.08 4.92
C TRP A 15 -8.42 62.03 4.30
N ALA A 16 -7.38 61.63 5.02
CA ALA A 16 -6.55 60.49 4.66
C ALA A 16 -7.01 59.26 5.44
N TYR A 17 -7.49 58.29 4.73
CA TYR A 17 -7.74 56.97 5.32
C TYR A 17 -6.43 56.19 5.27
N TYR A 18 -5.90 55.85 6.41
CA TYR A 18 -4.83 54.87 6.50
C TYR A 18 -5.47 53.48 6.47
N VAL A 19 -5.29 52.74 5.39
CA VAL A 19 -5.54 51.33 5.39
C VAL A 19 -4.37 50.69 6.12
N VAL A 20 -4.54 50.38 7.37
CA VAL A 20 -3.58 49.55 8.09
C VAL A 20 -3.59 48.20 7.43
N ALA A 21 -2.45 47.77 6.86
CA ALA A 21 -2.33 46.45 6.30
C ALA A 21 -2.63 45.44 7.40
N ASP A 22 -3.52 44.50 7.11
CA ASP A 22 -3.79 43.40 8.03
C ASP A 22 -2.52 42.55 8.16
N LYS A 23 -1.92 42.54 9.34
CA LYS A 23 -0.73 41.77 9.69
C LYS A 23 -1.06 40.49 10.42
N SER A 24 -2.34 40.13 10.48
CA SER A 24 -2.78 38.87 11.06
C SER A 24 -2.26 37.69 10.26
N PRO A 25 -1.75 36.65 10.90
CA PRO A 25 -1.27 35.48 10.19
C PRO A 25 -2.42 34.68 9.60
N SER A 26 -2.22 34.11 8.41
CA SER A 26 -3.19 33.23 7.76
C SER A 26 -2.50 32.13 6.96
N PHE A 27 -3.08 30.92 6.91
CA PHE A 27 -2.54 29.84 6.10
C PHE A 27 -3.04 29.92 4.67
N SER A 28 -2.12 29.82 3.70
CA SER A 28 -2.44 29.68 2.28
C SER A 28 -2.28 28.23 1.78
N HIS A 29 -1.45 27.44 2.45
CA HIS A 29 -1.29 26.01 2.15
C HIS A 29 -0.95 25.22 3.41
N GLN A 30 -1.54 24.01 3.54
CA GLN A 30 -1.33 23.11 4.65
C GLN A 30 -1.40 21.65 4.18
N PHE A 31 -0.50 20.81 4.67
CA PHE A 31 -0.62 19.37 4.52
C PHE A 31 -1.66 18.80 5.50
N THR A 32 -2.36 17.74 5.10
CA THR A 32 -3.29 17.01 5.97
C THR A 32 -2.76 15.62 6.32
N GLU A 33 -2.03 15.00 5.40
CA GLU A 33 -1.48 13.65 5.56
C GLU A 33 -0.09 13.54 4.95
N ALA A 34 0.75 12.64 5.49
CA ALA A 34 2.03 12.26 4.94
C ALA A 34 2.37 10.81 5.30
N GLU A 35 3.12 10.14 4.42
CA GLU A 35 3.67 8.81 4.69
C GLU A 35 5.20 8.89 4.69
N ILE A 36 5.83 8.39 5.76
CA ILE A 36 7.30 8.42 5.92
C ILE A 36 7.82 7.02 6.25
N MET A 37 8.82 6.58 5.50
CA MET A 37 9.48 5.30 5.73
C MET A 37 10.44 5.39 6.91
N LYS A 38 10.50 4.35 7.76
CA LYS A 38 11.50 4.21 8.83
C LYS A 38 12.92 4.43 8.29
N GLY A 39 13.70 5.25 8.99
CA GLY A 39 15.07 5.57 8.63
C GLY A 39 15.26 6.51 7.43
N LYS A 40 14.18 6.95 6.78
CA LYS A 40 14.19 7.96 5.72
C LYS A 40 13.63 9.28 6.21
N GLU A 41 14.09 10.38 5.64
CA GLU A 41 13.53 11.70 5.92
C GLU A 41 12.30 11.93 5.04
N GLY A 42 11.24 12.49 5.64
CA GLY A 42 10.08 13.02 4.95
C GLY A 42 9.81 14.43 5.42
N THR A 43 9.27 15.29 4.57
CA THR A 43 9.03 16.70 4.89
C THR A 43 7.55 17.02 4.80
N ILE A 44 7.05 17.73 5.81
CA ILE A 44 5.74 18.36 5.80
C ILE A 44 5.94 19.88 5.93
N SER A 45 5.08 20.69 5.33
CA SER A 45 5.22 22.13 5.33
C SER A 45 3.89 22.86 5.45
N VAL A 46 3.97 24.12 5.82
CA VAL A 46 2.87 25.08 5.78
C VAL A 46 3.33 26.33 5.06
N THR A 47 2.39 27.00 4.39
CA THR A 47 2.64 28.35 3.88
C THR A 47 1.68 29.30 4.59
N ALA A 48 2.23 30.32 5.23
CA ALA A 48 1.45 31.32 5.93
C ALA A 48 1.87 32.74 5.52
N ASN A 49 0.87 33.61 5.36
CA ASN A 49 1.07 35.05 5.14
C ASN A 49 1.29 35.72 6.50
N ASN A 50 2.03 36.85 6.52
CA ASN A 50 2.30 37.64 7.70
C ASN A 50 2.91 36.84 8.88
N ALA A 51 3.67 35.81 8.58
CA ALA A 51 4.30 34.95 9.57
C ALA A 51 5.64 35.54 10.03
N ALA A 52 5.78 35.84 11.33
CA ALA A 52 7.03 36.24 11.97
C ALA A 52 7.84 35.04 12.46
N SER A 53 7.18 33.97 12.93
CA SER A 53 7.87 32.76 13.38
C SER A 53 7.00 31.52 13.30
N TYR A 54 7.66 30.34 13.33
CA TYR A 54 7.06 29.01 13.28
C TYR A 54 7.52 28.18 14.46
N GLN A 55 6.66 27.30 14.96
CA GLN A 55 7.00 26.28 15.94
C GLN A 55 6.18 25.01 15.69
N TRP A 56 6.83 23.96 15.28
CA TRP A 56 6.18 22.65 15.11
C TRP A 56 5.93 21.96 16.45
N GLN A 57 4.77 21.30 16.52
CA GLN A 57 4.30 20.56 17.67
C GLN A 57 3.92 19.15 17.29
N MET A 58 4.17 18.19 18.17
CA MET A 58 3.74 16.80 18.05
C MET A 58 2.68 16.48 19.09
N LYS A 59 1.67 15.72 18.69
CA LYS A 59 0.64 15.21 19.60
C LYS A 59 1.19 14.03 20.39
N VAL A 60 1.26 14.15 21.70
CA VAL A 60 1.78 13.12 22.59
C VAL A 60 0.74 12.69 23.63
N ARG A 61 0.74 11.41 24.00
CA ARG A 61 -0.12 10.87 25.05
C ARG A 61 0.58 11.00 26.39
N ARG A 62 -0.05 11.62 27.39
CA ARG A 62 0.45 11.68 28.76
C ARG A 62 0.17 10.36 29.52
N SER A 63 0.81 10.16 30.65
CA SER A 63 0.57 9.02 31.55
C SER A 63 -0.89 8.94 32.02
N THR A 64 -1.58 10.08 32.08
CA THR A 64 -3.03 10.18 32.39
C THR A 64 -3.94 9.72 31.27
N GLY A 65 -3.40 9.30 30.11
CA GLY A 65 -4.16 8.90 28.92
C GLY A 65 -4.59 10.05 28.01
N ARG A 66 -4.49 11.31 28.45
CA ARG A 66 -4.87 12.49 27.64
C ARG A 66 -3.81 12.83 26.61
N TYR A 67 -4.26 13.26 25.42
CA TYR A 67 -3.37 13.78 24.38
C TYR A 67 -3.13 15.28 24.56
N VAL A 68 -1.90 15.71 24.35
CA VAL A 68 -1.48 17.12 24.39
C VAL A 68 -0.54 17.42 23.24
N TRP A 69 -0.53 18.66 22.77
CA TRP A 69 0.45 19.17 21.83
C TRP A 69 1.71 19.61 22.60
N ARG A 70 2.87 19.19 22.14
CA ARG A 70 4.17 19.52 22.72
C ARG A 70 5.09 20.06 21.65
N ASN A 71 5.76 21.18 21.94
CA ASN A 71 6.79 21.72 21.06
C ASN A 71 7.90 20.69 20.86
N ILE A 72 8.35 20.57 19.63
CA ILE A 72 9.52 19.76 19.26
C ILE A 72 10.68 20.67 18.90
N SER A 73 11.91 20.18 19.03
CA SER A 73 13.14 20.92 18.71
C SER A 73 14.04 20.10 17.81
N ASP A 74 14.87 20.75 17.03
CA ASP A 74 15.84 20.12 16.15
C ASP A 74 16.79 19.23 16.98
N ASN A 75 17.16 18.08 16.38
CA ASN A 75 18.04 17.08 17.02
C ASN A 75 17.54 16.51 18.35
N SER A 76 16.32 16.85 18.79
CA SER A 76 15.71 16.18 19.93
C SER A 76 15.10 14.86 19.49
N SER A 77 15.58 13.74 20.02
CA SER A 77 14.82 12.50 19.99
C SER A 77 13.78 12.57 21.11
N THR A 78 12.53 12.86 20.79
CA THR A 78 11.43 12.64 21.73
C THR A 78 11.31 11.12 21.90
N SER A 79 11.89 10.56 22.95
CA SER A 79 11.91 9.13 23.25
C SER A 79 12.58 8.21 22.19
N ASN A 80 13.63 8.67 21.52
CA ASN A 80 14.35 7.94 20.45
C ASN A 80 13.50 7.49 19.25
N LYS A 81 12.22 7.88 19.18
CA LYS A 81 11.32 7.47 18.08
C LYS A 81 11.53 8.26 16.80
N PHE A 82 11.75 9.56 16.91
CA PHE A 82 11.88 10.47 15.77
C PHE A 82 13.07 11.41 15.92
N SER A 83 13.66 11.79 14.79
CA SER A 83 14.59 12.93 14.70
C SER A 83 13.95 14.01 13.85
N PHE A 84 14.18 15.27 14.22
CA PHE A 84 13.56 16.44 13.60
C PHE A 84 14.60 17.45 13.14
N LYS A 85 14.28 18.16 12.02
CA LYS A 85 14.99 19.34 11.55
C LYS A 85 13.97 20.39 11.07
N GLY A 86 14.29 21.64 11.24
CA GLY A 86 13.43 22.75 10.78
C GLY A 86 12.21 22.97 11.67
N THR A 87 12.26 22.63 12.94
CA THR A 87 11.15 22.74 13.90
C THR A 87 10.68 24.17 14.14
N LYS A 88 11.50 25.17 13.76
CA LYS A 88 11.21 26.61 13.82
C LYS A 88 11.12 27.26 12.44
N THR A 89 10.87 26.47 11.40
CA THR A 89 10.68 26.93 10.02
C THR A 89 9.31 26.53 9.50
N ASN A 90 8.96 26.99 8.32
CA ASN A 90 7.72 26.60 7.65
C ASN A 90 7.71 25.13 7.16
N ALA A 91 8.84 24.43 7.21
CA ALA A 91 9.00 23.05 6.77
C ALA A 91 9.67 22.21 7.85
N LEU A 92 9.01 21.09 8.24
CA LEU A 92 9.51 20.13 9.20
C LEU A 92 10.00 18.88 8.50
N SER A 93 11.28 18.56 8.63
CA SER A 93 11.82 17.25 8.27
C SER A 93 11.70 16.29 9.44
N ILE A 94 11.13 15.11 9.18
CA ILE A 94 10.83 14.05 10.15
C ILE A 94 11.55 12.78 9.68
N ARG A 95 12.35 12.19 10.56
CA ARG A 95 12.95 10.86 10.33
C ARG A 95 12.54 9.92 11.46
N PRO A 96 11.69 8.92 11.18
CA PRO A 96 11.37 7.87 12.13
C PRO A 96 12.59 6.97 12.38
N ASN A 97 12.97 6.79 13.64
CA ASN A 97 14.09 5.91 14.04
C ASN A 97 13.60 4.50 14.41
N THR A 98 12.35 4.38 14.82
CA THR A 98 11.68 3.13 15.19
C THR A 98 10.37 2.98 14.44
N ASP A 99 9.78 1.78 14.47
CA ASP A 99 8.46 1.55 13.92
C ASP A 99 7.39 2.33 14.68
N PHE A 100 6.41 2.86 13.98
CA PHE A 100 5.27 3.58 14.52
C PHE A 100 4.04 3.34 13.63
N ASP A 101 2.83 3.49 14.16
CA ASP A 101 1.61 3.36 13.38
C ASP A 101 1.21 4.69 12.76
N GLU A 102 0.91 5.65 13.62
CA GLU A 102 0.57 7.02 13.24
C GLU A 102 1.01 8.00 14.30
N THR A 103 1.21 9.21 13.90
CA THR A 103 1.44 10.36 14.79
C THR A 103 0.90 11.61 14.12
N HIS A 104 0.72 12.67 14.92
CA HIS A 104 0.13 13.91 14.43
C HIS A 104 1.03 15.08 14.74
N PHE A 105 1.17 15.98 13.77
CA PHE A 105 1.91 17.22 13.88
C PHE A 105 1.02 18.41 13.54
N ARG A 106 1.35 19.57 14.10
CA ARG A 106 0.82 20.87 13.68
C ARG A 106 1.88 21.95 13.80
N CYS A 107 1.71 23.04 13.10
CA CYS A 107 2.57 24.21 13.20
C CYS A 107 1.81 25.33 13.92
N ALA A 108 2.43 25.89 14.96
CA ALA A 108 2.04 27.19 15.52
C ALA A 108 2.77 28.27 14.74
N VAL A 109 2.04 29.23 14.20
CA VAL A 109 2.57 30.37 13.45
C VAL A 109 2.26 31.65 14.23
N THR A 110 3.28 32.39 14.60
CA THR A 110 3.13 33.71 15.20
C THR A 110 3.19 34.76 14.10
N GLY A 111 2.20 35.62 14.02
CA GLY A 111 2.13 36.71 13.07
C GLY A 111 2.99 37.91 13.45
N GLU A 112 3.16 38.84 12.52
CA GLU A 112 3.85 40.13 12.75
C GLU A 112 3.13 40.97 13.80
N ASN A 113 1.83 40.76 13.98
CA ASN A 113 1.02 41.44 15.00
C ASN A 113 1.07 40.73 16.39
N GLY A 114 1.81 39.62 16.52
CA GLY A 114 1.94 38.82 17.74
C GLY A 114 0.87 37.76 17.95
N ASP A 115 -0.16 37.69 17.10
CA ASP A 115 -1.19 36.63 17.16
C ASP A 115 -0.62 35.27 16.81
N VAL A 116 -1.16 34.21 17.45
CA VAL A 116 -0.74 32.84 17.18
C VAL A 116 -1.91 32.04 16.59
N ILE A 117 -1.67 31.47 15.42
CA ILE A 117 -2.60 30.55 14.78
C ILE A 117 -1.97 29.15 14.69
N TYR A 118 -2.81 28.12 14.58
CA TYR A 118 -2.37 26.73 14.47
C TYR A 118 -2.82 26.14 13.14
N SER A 119 -1.92 25.42 12.48
CA SER A 119 -2.28 24.65 11.29
C SER A 119 -3.29 23.54 11.62
N VAL A 120 -3.93 23.00 10.59
CA VAL A 120 -4.62 21.71 10.71
C VAL A 120 -3.67 20.64 11.21
N SER A 121 -4.22 19.60 11.84
CA SER A 121 -3.43 18.46 12.28
C SER A 121 -3.00 17.63 11.08
N VAL A 122 -1.70 17.49 10.85
CA VAL A 122 -1.13 16.62 9.82
C VAL A 122 -1.00 15.23 10.39
N LYS A 123 -1.66 14.26 9.80
CA LYS A 123 -1.52 12.85 10.13
C LYS A 123 -0.30 12.29 9.40
N VAL A 124 0.67 11.77 10.14
CA VAL A 124 1.85 11.10 9.57
C VAL A 124 1.78 9.62 9.90
N THR A 125 1.84 8.78 8.88
CA THR A 125 1.83 7.33 9.01
C THR A 125 3.14 6.74 8.52
N GLN A 126 3.49 5.56 9.06
CA GLN A 126 4.66 4.86 8.56
C GLN A 126 4.36 4.21 7.23
N LYS A 127 5.15 4.58 6.21
CA LYS A 127 5.18 3.82 4.96
C LYS A 127 5.93 2.52 5.20
N VAL A 128 5.24 1.41 5.12
CA VAL A 128 5.82 0.08 5.30
C VAL A 128 6.05 -0.54 3.94
N LYS A 129 7.24 -1.07 3.70
CA LYS A 129 7.48 -2.02 2.63
C LYS A 129 7.19 -3.41 3.18
N ALA A 130 6.48 -4.18 2.41
CA ALA A 130 6.26 -5.59 2.63
C ALA A 130 6.59 -6.34 1.34
N ARG A 131 6.69 -7.66 1.39
CA ARG A 131 6.95 -8.49 0.21
C ARG A 131 5.83 -9.51 0.06
N ILE A 132 5.48 -9.78 -1.20
CA ILE A 132 4.82 -11.01 -1.57
C ILE A 132 5.91 -11.98 -1.98
N ILE A 133 5.98 -13.13 -1.32
CA ILE A 133 6.98 -14.17 -1.53
C ILE A 133 6.24 -15.38 -2.09
N LEU A 134 6.56 -15.75 -3.32
CA LEU A 134 5.99 -16.92 -3.97
C LEU A 134 7.00 -18.06 -3.91
N ASP A 135 6.62 -19.19 -3.30
CA ASP A 135 7.30 -20.48 -3.38
C ASP A 135 6.67 -21.24 -4.55
N LEU A 136 7.30 -21.12 -5.74
CA LEU A 136 6.81 -21.74 -6.96
C LEU A 136 7.24 -23.21 -7.01
N ARG A 137 6.27 -24.09 -7.10
CA ARG A 137 6.48 -25.55 -7.19
C ARG A 137 5.94 -26.06 -8.52
N THR A 138 6.84 -26.51 -9.37
CA THR A 138 6.57 -26.89 -10.76
C THR A 138 6.58 -28.40 -10.98
N GLY A 139 6.78 -29.21 -9.96
CA GLY A 139 6.57 -30.64 -9.93
C GLY A 139 6.99 -31.43 -11.18
N GLY A 140 8.28 -31.39 -11.57
CA GLY A 140 8.77 -32.16 -12.74
C GLY A 140 8.34 -31.60 -14.12
N LEU A 141 7.67 -30.45 -14.17
CA LEU A 141 7.31 -29.81 -15.45
C LEU A 141 8.57 -29.36 -16.23
N PRO A 142 8.54 -29.40 -17.58
CA PRO A 142 9.64 -28.90 -18.42
C PRO A 142 10.00 -27.46 -18.08
N ASP A 143 11.27 -27.12 -18.22
CA ASP A 143 11.76 -25.75 -18.07
C ASP A 143 11.12 -24.85 -19.13
N ASP A 144 10.42 -23.82 -18.69
CA ASP A 144 9.75 -22.84 -19.52
C ASP A 144 9.47 -21.55 -18.73
N THR A 145 9.07 -20.51 -19.44
CA THR A 145 8.77 -19.21 -18.83
C THR A 145 7.50 -19.28 -17.98
N ILE A 146 7.63 -18.84 -16.73
CA ILE A 146 6.52 -18.59 -15.83
C ILE A 146 6.27 -17.08 -15.81
N THR A 147 5.07 -16.67 -16.16
CA THR A 147 4.64 -15.25 -16.10
C THR A 147 3.80 -15.05 -14.84
N ILE A 148 4.19 -14.08 -14.04
CA ILE A 148 3.53 -13.72 -12.79
C ILE A 148 3.04 -12.28 -12.91
N LYS A 149 1.73 -12.07 -12.85
CA LYS A 149 1.10 -10.75 -12.88
C LYS A 149 0.59 -10.40 -11.50
N PHE A 150 0.95 -9.21 -11.00
CA PHE A 150 0.48 -8.65 -9.74
C PHE A 150 -0.44 -7.47 -10.05
N ASP A 151 -1.73 -7.64 -9.91
CA ASP A 151 -2.72 -6.56 -10.01
C ASP A 151 -2.96 -6.00 -8.61
N LYS A 152 -2.69 -4.71 -8.41
CA LYS A 152 -2.85 -4.03 -7.15
C LYS A 152 -4.19 -3.33 -7.06
N TYR A 153 -4.81 -3.38 -5.88
CA TYR A 153 -6.04 -2.68 -5.55
C TYR A 153 -5.84 -1.85 -4.27
N THR A 154 -6.56 -0.74 -4.18
CA THR A 154 -6.68 0.02 -2.93
C THR A 154 -7.43 -0.80 -1.87
N PRO A 155 -7.38 -0.43 -0.57
CA PRO A 155 -8.15 -1.14 0.47
C PRO A 155 -9.65 -1.18 0.21
N ASP A 156 -10.20 -0.20 -0.48
CA ASP A 156 -11.60 -0.08 -0.92
C ASP A 156 -11.90 -0.82 -2.23
N GLY A 157 -10.91 -1.54 -2.80
CA GLY A 157 -11.11 -2.41 -3.95
C GLY A 157 -10.97 -1.75 -5.32
N VAL A 158 -10.49 -0.51 -5.39
CA VAL A 158 -10.24 0.17 -6.67
C VAL A 158 -8.91 -0.28 -7.27
N TYR A 159 -8.91 -0.67 -8.55
CA TYR A 159 -7.68 -1.06 -9.27
C TYR A 159 -6.65 0.08 -9.29
N ASN A 160 -5.42 -0.23 -8.96
CA ASN A 160 -4.32 0.72 -8.79
C ASN A 160 -3.01 0.28 -9.46
N GLY A 161 -3.12 -0.33 -10.63
CA GLY A 161 -1.97 -0.69 -11.44
C GLY A 161 -1.59 -2.16 -11.40
N SER A 162 -0.68 -2.53 -12.29
CA SER A 162 -0.24 -3.91 -12.51
C SER A 162 1.28 -3.96 -12.70
N TYR A 163 1.89 -5.05 -12.27
CA TYR A 163 3.28 -5.39 -12.53
C TYR A 163 3.38 -6.83 -13.01
N THR A 164 4.18 -7.07 -14.04
CA THR A 164 4.43 -8.43 -14.56
C THR A 164 5.89 -8.78 -14.37
N HIS A 165 6.13 -9.98 -13.88
CA HIS A 165 7.45 -10.58 -13.69
C HIS A 165 7.50 -11.89 -14.47
N GLU A 166 8.60 -12.12 -15.19
CA GLU A 166 8.86 -13.37 -15.88
C GLU A 166 10.08 -14.06 -15.26
N THR A 167 9.98 -15.37 -15.12
CA THR A 167 11.07 -16.22 -14.63
C THR A 167 10.99 -17.56 -15.31
N VAL A 168 12.06 -18.35 -15.22
CA VAL A 168 12.10 -19.70 -15.79
C VAL A 168 12.21 -20.70 -14.63
N ASN A 169 11.36 -21.73 -14.63
CA ASN A 169 11.51 -22.80 -13.67
C ASN A 169 12.75 -23.66 -14.02
N SER A 170 13.43 -24.10 -12.97
CA SER A 170 14.48 -25.11 -13.07
C SER A 170 14.12 -26.25 -12.12
N ASN A 171 14.07 -27.46 -12.64
CA ASN A 171 13.74 -28.66 -11.86
C ASN A 171 14.75 -28.96 -10.73
N ALA A 172 15.89 -28.24 -10.69
CA ALA A 172 16.96 -28.49 -9.72
C ALA A 172 16.77 -27.81 -8.36
N LYS A 173 15.90 -26.77 -8.22
CA LYS A 173 15.79 -25.98 -6.97
C LYS A 173 14.39 -25.39 -6.80
N PRO A 174 13.91 -25.20 -5.54
CA PRO A 174 12.74 -24.37 -5.27
C PRO A 174 12.95 -22.97 -5.84
N LEU A 175 11.95 -22.44 -6.53
CA LEU A 175 12.00 -21.11 -7.14
C LEU A 175 11.22 -20.14 -6.26
N TYR A 176 11.93 -19.19 -5.67
CA TYR A 176 11.32 -18.12 -4.89
C TYR A 176 11.31 -16.82 -5.68
N VAL A 177 10.14 -16.20 -5.78
CA VAL A 177 9.96 -14.87 -6.36
C VAL A 177 9.57 -13.89 -5.27
N TYR A 178 10.30 -12.78 -5.20
CA TYR A 178 10.10 -11.72 -4.21
C TYR A 178 9.59 -10.47 -4.90
N TYR A 179 8.41 -10.01 -4.51
CA TYR A 179 7.84 -8.76 -4.98
C TYR A 179 7.74 -7.76 -3.83
N GLU A 180 8.62 -6.75 -3.83
CA GLU A 180 8.56 -5.65 -2.87
C GLU A 180 7.36 -4.74 -3.18
N THR A 181 6.53 -4.51 -2.19
CA THR A 181 5.30 -3.75 -2.37
C THR A 181 4.92 -2.94 -1.14
N VAL A 182 3.80 -2.25 -1.23
CA VAL A 182 3.19 -1.48 -0.15
C VAL A 182 1.88 -2.14 0.28
N PRO A 183 1.34 -1.82 1.47
CA PRO A 183 0.03 -2.34 1.89
C PRO A 183 -1.05 -2.15 0.83
N GLY A 184 -1.93 -3.14 0.70
CA GLY A 184 -3.02 -3.18 -0.27
C GLY A 184 -3.50 -4.60 -0.56
N LYS A 185 -4.55 -4.71 -1.36
CA LYS A 185 -4.99 -5.99 -1.91
C LYS A 185 -4.28 -6.26 -3.24
N TYR A 186 -3.94 -7.52 -3.46
CA TYR A 186 -3.27 -7.96 -4.68
C TYR A 186 -3.99 -9.18 -5.23
N VAL A 187 -4.22 -9.20 -6.54
CA VAL A 187 -4.58 -10.41 -7.29
C VAL A 187 -3.32 -10.83 -8.04
N ILE A 188 -2.88 -12.07 -7.81
CA ILE A 188 -1.64 -12.61 -8.35
C ILE A 188 -2.02 -13.73 -9.30
N THR A 189 -1.77 -13.51 -10.59
CA THR A 189 -2.01 -14.49 -11.64
C THR A 189 -0.69 -15.12 -12.03
N VAL A 190 -0.60 -16.43 -11.91
CA VAL A 190 0.59 -17.22 -12.29
C VAL A 190 0.22 -18.13 -13.45
N SER A 191 0.91 -17.96 -14.57
CA SER A 191 0.69 -18.71 -15.80
C SER A 191 2.00 -19.30 -16.34
N LYS A 192 1.91 -20.46 -16.96
CA LYS A 192 2.96 -21.16 -17.65
C LYS A 192 2.38 -21.82 -18.89
N PRO A 193 3.10 -21.88 -20.03
CA PRO A 193 2.62 -22.60 -21.22
C PRO A 193 2.18 -24.02 -20.86
N GLN A 194 1.07 -24.46 -21.43
CA GLN A 194 0.45 -25.78 -21.26
C GLN A 194 -0.02 -26.12 -19.83
N CYS A 195 0.11 -25.18 -18.87
CA CYS A 195 -0.37 -25.36 -17.50
C CYS A 195 -1.67 -24.61 -17.24
N VAL A 196 -2.40 -25.06 -16.23
CA VAL A 196 -3.58 -24.36 -15.75
C VAL A 196 -3.16 -23.07 -15.02
N THR A 197 -3.67 -21.92 -15.47
CA THR A 197 -3.39 -20.63 -14.82
C THR A 197 -3.93 -20.62 -13.40
N ARG A 198 -3.12 -20.18 -12.46
CA ARG A 198 -3.49 -20.07 -11.05
C ARG A 198 -3.63 -18.62 -10.62
N VAL A 199 -4.65 -18.35 -9.79
CA VAL A 199 -4.94 -17.01 -9.27
C VAL A 199 -4.97 -17.06 -7.75
N TYR A 200 -4.31 -16.09 -7.12
CA TYR A 200 -4.29 -15.92 -5.67
C TYR A 200 -4.72 -14.51 -5.31
N GLU A 201 -5.35 -14.37 -4.17
CA GLU A 201 -5.56 -13.09 -3.52
C GLU A 201 -4.61 -12.95 -2.34
N ALA A 202 -4.00 -11.78 -2.19
CA ALA A 202 -3.14 -11.45 -1.08
C ALA A 202 -3.54 -10.11 -0.48
N ASN A 203 -3.72 -10.06 0.82
CA ASN A 203 -3.91 -8.81 1.56
C ASN A 203 -2.61 -8.49 2.30
N VAL A 204 -1.85 -7.53 1.77
CA VAL A 204 -0.59 -7.07 2.35
C VAL A 204 -0.91 -5.91 3.31
N VAL A 205 -0.67 -6.10 4.60
CA VAL A 205 -0.88 -5.05 5.61
C VAL A 205 0.46 -4.44 6.02
N LYS A 206 1.24 -5.12 6.87
CA LYS A 206 2.53 -4.61 7.39
C LYS A 206 3.61 -5.70 7.44
N LYS A 207 3.33 -6.88 6.91
CA LYS A 207 4.22 -8.06 6.95
C LYS A 207 4.29 -8.70 5.57
N ASP A 208 5.37 -9.44 5.36
CA ASP A 208 5.50 -10.30 4.18
C ASP A 208 4.36 -11.32 4.11
N VAL A 209 3.86 -11.55 2.92
CA VAL A 209 2.87 -12.58 2.61
C VAL A 209 3.58 -13.69 1.85
N ASN A 210 3.56 -14.90 2.40
CA ASN A 210 4.14 -16.09 1.78
C ASN A 210 3.03 -16.91 1.14
N LEU A 211 3.19 -17.23 -0.14
CA LEU A 211 2.27 -18.08 -0.90
C LEU A 211 3.02 -19.25 -1.50
N VAL A 212 2.52 -20.45 -1.25
CA VAL A 212 2.98 -21.66 -1.96
C VAL A 212 2.16 -21.81 -3.22
N VAL A 213 2.81 -21.74 -4.36
CA VAL A 213 2.18 -21.77 -5.68
C VAL A 213 2.57 -23.07 -6.38
N LYS A 214 1.66 -24.02 -6.43
CA LYS A 214 1.80 -25.21 -7.26
C LYS A 214 1.23 -24.93 -8.64
N ILE A 215 1.97 -25.22 -9.67
CA ILE A 215 1.58 -25.08 -11.08
C ILE A 215 1.62 -26.48 -11.69
N THR A 216 0.59 -26.84 -12.42
CA THR A 216 0.54 -28.15 -13.08
C THR A 216 -0.18 -28.09 -14.43
N VAL A 217 -0.05 -29.19 -15.19
CA VAL A 217 -0.74 -29.39 -16.46
C VAL A 217 -2.17 -29.92 -16.23
N PRO A 218 -3.10 -29.75 -17.18
CA PRO A 218 -4.39 -30.45 -17.15
C PRO A 218 -4.19 -31.97 -16.98
N TYR A 219 -5.10 -32.63 -16.32
CA TYR A 219 -5.10 -34.07 -15.99
C TYR A 219 -4.21 -34.50 -14.80
N ASP A 220 -3.23 -33.70 -14.38
CA ASP A 220 -2.38 -33.96 -13.20
C ASP A 220 -3.09 -33.48 -11.94
N VAL A 221 -4.05 -34.24 -11.45
CA VAL A 221 -5.00 -33.85 -10.38
C VAL A 221 -4.30 -33.78 -9.02
N ASN A 222 -3.30 -34.62 -8.75
CA ASN A 222 -2.53 -34.62 -7.51
C ASN A 222 -1.37 -33.62 -7.53
N MET A 223 -1.11 -32.97 -8.69
CA MET A 223 -0.06 -31.96 -8.89
C MET A 223 1.35 -32.47 -8.54
N ASP A 224 1.65 -33.72 -8.85
CA ASP A 224 2.99 -34.29 -8.65
C ASP A 224 3.89 -34.20 -9.89
N GLY A 225 3.34 -33.74 -11.01
CA GLY A 225 4.02 -33.59 -12.30
C GLY A 225 3.97 -34.81 -13.19
N VAL A 226 3.22 -35.86 -12.81
CA VAL A 226 3.11 -37.10 -13.57
C VAL A 226 1.65 -37.49 -13.73
N ILE A 227 1.13 -37.50 -14.95
CA ILE A 227 -0.23 -37.96 -15.23
C ILE A 227 -0.24 -39.51 -15.19
N ASN A 228 -0.91 -40.06 -14.21
CA ASN A 228 -0.98 -41.54 -13.99
C ASN A 228 -2.32 -41.98 -13.40
N VAL A 229 -2.42 -43.27 -13.04
CA VAL A 229 -3.66 -43.85 -12.52
C VAL A 229 -4.13 -43.22 -11.20
N VAL A 230 -3.22 -42.57 -10.44
CA VAL A 230 -3.56 -41.92 -9.17
C VAL A 230 -4.49 -40.74 -9.43
N ASP A 231 -4.25 -39.98 -10.51
CA ASP A 231 -5.07 -38.84 -10.89
C ASP A 231 -6.49 -39.25 -11.24
N ALA A 232 -6.64 -40.31 -12.08
CA ALA A 232 -7.94 -40.87 -12.39
C ALA A 232 -8.66 -41.36 -11.13
N THR A 233 -7.91 -41.98 -10.19
CA THR A 233 -8.46 -42.46 -8.92
C THR A 233 -8.95 -41.32 -8.04
N LEU A 234 -8.26 -40.15 -8.01
CA LEU A 234 -8.71 -38.99 -7.28
C LEU A 234 -10.03 -38.43 -7.83
N VAL A 235 -10.17 -38.39 -9.15
CA VAL A 235 -11.44 -38.00 -9.79
C VAL A 235 -12.56 -38.96 -9.41
N GLN A 236 -12.29 -40.29 -9.44
CA GLN A 236 -13.26 -41.32 -9.02
C GLN A 236 -13.67 -41.16 -7.55
N LYS A 237 -12.71 -40.86 -6.64
CA LYS A 237 -12.99 -40.59 -5.23
C LYS A 237 -13.86 -39.35 -5.04
N TYR A 238 -13.58 -38.28 -5.79
CA TYR A 238 -14.40 -37.06 -5.78
C TYR A 238 -15.86 -37.38 -6.17
N ILE A 239 -16.07 -38.12 -7.26
CA ILE A 239 -17.40 -38.49 -7.75
C ILE A 239 -18.24 -39.24 -6.68
N VAL A 240 -17.61 -40.06 -5.87
CA VAL A 240 -18.28 -40.83 -4.81
C VAL A 240 -18.23 -40.14 -3.44
N GLY A 241 -17.77 -38.88 -3.37
CA GLY A 241 -17.76 -38.07 -2.15
C GLY A 241 -16.68 -38.46 -1.12
N LEU A 242 -15.63 -39.15 -1.55
CA LEU A 242 -14.49 -39.54 -0.70
C LEU A 242 -13.31 -38.59 -0.80
N GLU A 243 -13.38 -37.57 -1.63
CA GLU A 243 -12.37 -36.53 -1.83
C GLU A 243 -13.07 -35.19 -2.07
N GLU A 244 -12.45 -34.06 -1.66
CA GLU A 244 -12.91 -32.72 -1.94
C GLU A 244 -11.85 -31.98 -2.78
N PHE A 245 -12.31 -31.21 -3.78
CA PHE A 245 -11.44 -30.42 -4.64
C PHE A 245 -11.64 -28.93 -4.37
N ASP A 246 -10.53 -28.18 -4.29
CA ASP A 246 -10.57 -26.73 -4.39
C ASP A 246 -10.83 -26.30 -5.84
N ASP A 247 -11.14 -25.03 -6.06
CA ASP A 247 -11.45 -24.49 -7.39
C ASP A 247 -10.36 -24.74 -8.44
N TYR A 248 -9.10 -24.85 -8.00
CA TYR A 248 -8.00 -25.13 -8.90
C TYR A 248 -7.90 -26.61 -9.27
N THR A 249 -8.01 -27.48 -8.30
CA THR A 249 -8.05 -28.93 -8.51
C THR A 249 -9.25 -29.32 -9.37
N PHE A 250 -10.41 -28.68 -9.13
CA PHE A 250 -11.61 -28.85 -9.97
C PHE A 250 -11.31 -28.54 -11.45
N LYS A 251 -10.67 -27.40 -11.75
CA LYS A 251 -10.30 -27.02 -13.12
C LYS A 251 -9.31 -27.95 -13.79
N ILE A 252 -8.46 -28.63 -13.01
CA ILE A 252 -7.51 -29.63 -13.53
C ILE A 252 -8.24 -30.95 -13.85
N ALA A 253 -9.20 -31.30 -13.00
CA ALA A 253 -9.94 -32.55 -13.05
C ALA A 253 -11.08 -32.54 -14.09
N ASP A 254 -11.67 -31.36 -14.36
CA ASP A 254 -12.66 -31.15 -15.43
C ASP A 254 -11.96 -31.13 -16.79
N THR A 255 -11.72 -32.31 -17.30
CA THR A 255 -10.88 -32.56 -18.49
C THR A 255 -11.57 -32.29 -19.80
N ASN A 256 -12.91 -32.20 -19.81
CA ASN A 256 -13.73 -31.85 -20.97
C ASN A 256 -14.23 -30.39 -20.92
N GLY A 257 -14.06 -29.70 -19.79
CA GLY A 257 -14.42 -28.29 -19.61
C GLY A 257 -15.94 -28.05 -19.55
N ASP A 258 -16.73 -29.05 -19.17
CA ASP A 258 -18.20 -28.94 -19.11
C ASP A 258 -18.72 -28.35 -17.78
N GLY A 259 -17.82 -28.06 -16.84
CA GLY A 259 -18.14 -27.49 -15.53
C GLY A 259 -18.63 -28.50 -14.51
N THR A 260 -18.51 -29.80 -14.81
CA THR A 260 -18.87 -30.89 -13.88
C THR A 260 -17.78 -31.96 -13.87
N ILE A 261 -17.56 -32.61 -12.71
CA ILE A 261 -16.62 -33.72 -12.61
C ILE A 261 -17.40 -35.04 -12.61
N SER A 262 -17.12 -35.85 -13.61
CA SER A 262 -17.86 -37.09 -13.90
C SER A 262 -16.92 -38.26 -14.27
N VAL A 263 -17.49 -39.39 -14.52
CA VAL A 263 -16.74 -40.59 -15.03
C VAL A 263 -16.07 -40.34 -16.38
N ILE A 264 -16.56 -39.35 -17.14
CA ILE A 264 -15.96 -38.93 -18.43
C ILE A 264 -14.56 -38.38 -18.18
N ASP A 265 -14.39 -37.57 -17.15
CA ASP A 265 -13.12 -36.94 -16.80
C ASP A 265 -12.09 -37.98 -16.36
N ALA A 266 -12.49 -38.91 -15.47
CA ALA A 266 -11.64 -40.02 -15.10
C ALA A 266 -11.24 -40.88 -16.33
N THR A 267 -12.16 -41.10 -17.25
CA THR A 267 -11.89 -41.81 -18.51
C THR A 267 -10.93 -41.01 -19.40
N ASN A 268 -11.06 -39.73 -19.48
CA ASN A 268 -10.16 -38.87 -20.27
C ASN A 268 -8.72 -38.90 -19.69
N ILE A 269 -8.56 -38.89 -18.36
CA ILE A 269 -7.25 -39.10 -17.73
C ILE A 269 -6.68 -40.48 -18.11
N GLN A 270 -7.47 -41.55 -18.04
CA GLN A 270 -7.03 -42.89 -18.42
C GLN A 270 -6.62 -42.98 -19.90
N LYS A 271 -7.37 -42.34 -20.80
CA LYS A 271 -7.01 -42.23 -22.23
C LYS A 271 -5.71 -41.49 -22.42
N LYS A 272 -5.49 -40.38 -21.66
CA LYS A 272 -4.25 -39.57 -21.70
C LYS A 272 -3.04 -40.42 -21.28
N ILE A 273 -3.15 -41.24 -20.25
CA ILE A 273 -2.09 -42.13 -19.77
C ILE A 273 -1.63 -43.13 -20.89
N VAL A 274 -2.56 -43.62 -21.70
CA VAL A 274 -2.26 -44.57 -22.77
C VAL A 274 -2.13 -43.93 -24.16
N ASN A 275 -1.98 -42.59 -24.21
CA ASN A 275 -1.82 -41.77 -25.43
C ASN A 275 -2.98 -41.98 -26.46
N LEU A 276 -4.21 -42.05 -25.98
CA LEU A 276 -5.42 -42.09 -26.78
C LEU A 276 -6.19 -40.76 -26.82
N LEU A 277 -5.59 -39.70 -26.25
CA LEU A 277 -6.04 -38.31 -26.32
C LEU A 277 -4.93 -37.43 -26.83
#